data_1b32539fb53da9f452f02fb4afc2951f
#
_entry.id   1b32539fb53da9f452f02fb4afc2951f
#
_cell.length_a   1.000
_cell.length_b   1.000
_cell.length_c   1.000
_cell.angle_alpha   90.00
_cell.angle_beta   90.00
_cell.angle_gamma   90.00
#
_symmetry.space_group_name_H-M   'P 1'
#
loop_
_entity.id
_entity.type
_entity.pdbx_description
1 polymer ?
#
loop_
_entity_poly.entity_id
_entity_poly.type
_entity_poly.pdbx_seq_one_letter_code
_entity_poly.pdbx_strand_id
1 'polypeptide(L)'
;MRKRVGVARGMANNPQIMLYDEPTSGLDPLTTGTITRLILKLQRELNVTSVVVSHDIRSVFRMATRVAVLNERRIAFFGTPEEMSASDDKYLRDFLGGY
;
A
#
# COMPACT_ATOMS: atom_id res chain seq x y z
N MET A 1 17.96 2.11 9.08
CA MET A 1 16.67 1.40 8.91
C MET A 1 16.68 0.58 7.63
N ARG A 2 16.46 -0.72 7.79
CA ARG A 2 16.51 -1.66 6.66
C ARG A 2 15.47 -1.36 5.57
N LYS A 3 14.26 -0.95 5.96
CA LYS A 3 13.19 -0.65 5.00
C LYS A 3 13.55 0.53 4.11
N ARG A 4 14.14 1.59 4.66
CA ARG A 4 14.57 2.76 3.88
C ARG A 4 15.69 2.39 2.91
N VAL A 5 16.64 1.57 3.35
CA VAL A 5 17.73 1.09 2.48
C VAL A 5 17.15 0.23 1.34
N GLY A 6 16.18 -0.63 1.64
CA GLY A 6 15.53 -1.44 0.63
C GLY A 6 14.83 -0.61 -0.43
N VAL A 7 14.13 0.45 -0.02
CA VAL A 7 13.47 1.37 -0.96
C VAL A 7 14.51 2.06 -1.84
N ALA A 8 15.60 2.57 -1.24
CA ALA A 8 16.66 3.23 -1.99
C ALA A 8 17.32 2.29 -3.00
N ARG A 9 17.57 1.04 -2.62
CA ARG A 9 18.13 0.04 -3.55
C ARG A 9 17.22 -0.21 -4.73
N GLY A 10 15.92 -0.33 -4.49
CA GLY A 10 14.94 -0.52 -5.56
C GLY A 10 14.95 0.63 -6.55
N MET A 11 15.18 1.85 -6.07
CA MET A 11 15.19 3.05 -6.91
C MET A 11 16.51 3.28 -7.66
N ALA A 12 17.58 2.54 -7.32
CA ALA A 12 18.92 2.77 -7.87
C ALA A 12 18.99 2.63 -9.39
N ASN A 13 18.11 1.82 -9.99
CA ASN A 13 18.08 1.58 -11.43
C ASN A 13 17.05 2.41 -12.18
N ASN A 14 16.49 3.45 -11.54
CA ASN A 14 15.45 4.30 -12.12
C ASN A 14 14.28 3.49 -12.72
N PRO A 15 13.61 2.65 -11.91
CA PRO A 15 12.55 1.80 -12.44
C PRO A 15 11.31 2.63 -12.80
N GLN A 16 10.53 2.12 -13.75
CA GLN A 16 9.22 2.70 -14.07
C GLN A 16 8.15 2.20 -13.12
N ILE A 17 8.32 1.00 -12.59
CA ILE A 17 7.40 0.36 -11.66
C ILE A 17 8.17 -0.12 -10.45
N MET A 18 7.70 0.25 -9.27
CA MET A 18 8.23 -0.24 -7.99
C MET A 18 7.23 -1.18 -7.34
N LEU A 19 7.73 -2.33 -6.89
CA LEU A 19 6.92 -3.29 -6.15
C LEU A 19 7.40 -3.30 -4.70
N TYR A 20 6.48 -3.00 -3.78
CA TYR A 20 6.74 -3.02 -2.33
C TYR A 20 5.97 -4.18 -1.71
N ASP A 21 6.69 -5.07 -1.05
CA ASP A 21 6.08 -6.22 -0.36
C ASP A 21 6.15 -5.98 1.14
N GLU A 22 4.98 -5.69 1.74
CA GLU A 22 4.84 -5.45 3.18
C GLU A 22 5.84 -4.41 3.70
N PRO A 23 5.90 -3.20 3.12
CA PRO A 23 6.97 -2.25 3.44
C PRO A 23 6.91 -1.70 4.86
N THR A 24 5.77 -1.79 5.54
CA THR A 24 5.61 -1.27 6.90
C THR A 24 5.44 -2.38 7.94
N SER A 25 5.57 -3.64 7.52
CA SER A 25 5.40 -4.78 8.42
C SER A 25 6.43 -4.75 9.56
N GLY A 26 5.95 -4.97 10.77
CA GLY A 26 6.80 -5.03 11.96
C GLY A 26 7.33 -3.69 12.45
N LEU A 27 6.88 -2.58 11.87
CA LEU A 27 7.31 -1.25 12.28
C LEU A 27 6.31 -0.61 13.24
N ASP A 28 6.82 0.24 14.14
CA ASP A 28 5.95 1.05 15.00
C ASP A 28 5.20 2.10 14.20
N PRO A 29 4.14 2.72 14.76
CA PRO A 29 3.34 3.70 14.00
C PRO A 29 4.13 4.89 13.48
N LEU A 30 5.11 5.37 14.23
CA LEU A 30 5.90 6.53 13.83
C LEU A 30 6.79 6.19 12.63
N THR A 31 7.47 5.05 12.69
CA THR A 31 8.33 4.58 11.61
C THR A 31 7.51 4.20 10.37
N THR A 32 6.35 3.60 10.57
CA THR A 32 5.39 3.31 9.49
C THR A 32 5.03 4.58 8.74
N GLY A 33 4.71 5.66 9.47
CA GLY A 33 4.41 6.95 8.86
C GLY A 33 5.58 7.51 8.06
N THR A 34 6.80 7.35 8.56
CA THR A 34 8.02 7.79 7.86
C THR A 34 8.19 7.05 6.52
N ILE A 35 8.05 5.73 6.54
CA ILE A 35 8.19 4.92 5.32
C ILE A 35 7.07 5.25 4.32
N THR A 36 5.85 5.40 4.79
CA THR A 36 4.71 5.76 3.94
C THR A 36 4.95 7.10 3.23
N ARG A 37 5.41 8.10 3.97
CA ARG A 37 5.74 9.41 3.39
C ARG A 37 6.89 9.32 2.38
N LEU A 38 7.89 8.49 2.65
CA LEU A 38 9.00 8.28 1.73
C LEU A 38 8.52 7.69 0.40
N ILE A 39 7.66 6.67 0.46
CA ILE A 39 7.09 6.04 -0.74
C ILE A 39 6.31 7.06 -1.57
N LEU A 40 5.45 7.85 -0.91
CA LEU A 40 4.66 8.88 -1.59
C LEU A 40 5.54 9.98 -2.20
N LYS A 41 6.59 10.38 -1.50
CA LYS A 41 7.52 11.39 -1.99
C LYS A 41 8.24 10.91 -3.24
N LEU A 42 8.77 9.69 -3.22
CA LEU A 42 9.46 9.12 -4.37
C LEU A 42 8.54 8.96 -5.57
N GLN A 43 7.31 8.55 -5.33
CA GLN A 43 6.31 8.41 -6.38
C GLN A 43 6.06 9.74 -7.09
N ARG A 44 5.91 10.83 -6.32
CA ARG A 44 5.66 12.16 -6.88
C ARG A 44 6.87 12.71 -7.62
N GLU A 45 8.06 12.61 -7.01
CA GLU A 45 9.28 13.23 -7.55
C GLU A 45 9.82 12.49 -8.75
N LEU A 46 9.73 11.17 -8.77
CA LEU A 46 10.31 10.34 -9.80
C LEU A 46 9.29 9.77 -10.78
N ASN A 47 8.02 10.10 -10.59
CA ASN A 47 6.92 9.66 -11.45
C ASN A 47 6.89 8.14 -11.65
N VAL A 48 7.11 7.41 -10.56
CA VAL A 48 7.13 5.95 -10.55
C VAL A 48 5.73 5.42 -10.28
N THR A 49 5.33 4.36 -10.99
CA THR A 49 4.12 3.62 -10.65
C THR A 49 4.47 2.64 -9.54
N SER A 50 3.71 2.68 -8.45
CA SER A 50 3.97 1.86 -7.27
C SER A 50 2.87 0.83 -7.05
N VAL A 51 3.26 -0.41 -6.81
CA VAL A 51 2.37 -1.48 -6.38
C VAL A 51 2.80 -1.90 -4.99
N VAL A 52 1.89 -1.77 -4.02
CA VAL A 52 2.17 -2.07 -2.62
C VAL A 52 1.31 -3.25 -2.20
N VAL A 53 1.95 -4.31 -1.73
CA VAL A 53 1.27 -5.47 -1.14
C VAL A 53 1.35 -5.32 0.38
N SER A 54 0.20 -5.24 1.04
CA SER A 54 0.15 -5.05 2.48
C SER A 54 -1.19 -5.52 3.05
N HIS A 55 -1.17 -5.94 4.31
CA HIS A 55 -2.39 -6.19 5.08
C HIS A 55 -2.71 -5.04 6.04
N ASP A 56 -1.89 -3.99 6.02
CA ASP A 56 -2.09 -2.79 6.84
C ASP A 56 -3.01 -1.82 6.11
N ILE A 57 -4.31 -1.92 6.38
CA ILE A 57 -5.34 -1.14 5.70
C ILE A 57 -5.13 0.36 5.87
N ARG A 58 -4.71 0.81 7.04
CA ARG A 58 -4.49 2.24 7.29
C ARG A 58 -3.43 2.82 6.37
N SER A 59 -2.30 2.11 6.24
CA SER A 59 -1.22 2.54 5.35
C SER A 59 -1.66 2.50 3.89
N VAL A 60 -2.36 1.43 3.49
CA VAL A 60 -2.86 1.29 2.12
C VAL A 60 -3.80 2.46 1.78
N PHE A 61 -4.73 2.80 2.66
CA PHE A 61 -5.68 3.89 2.41
C PHE A 61 -5.00 5.26 2.32
N ARG A 62 -3.84 5.43 2.97
CA ARG A 62 -3.07 6.67 2.85
C ARG A 62 -2.30 6.78 1.54
N MET A 63 -1.86 5.65 1.00
CA MET A 63 -0.98 5.62 -0.16
C MET A 63 -1.69 5.39 -1.48
N ALA A 64 -2.74 4.57 -1.47
CA ALA A 64 -3.27 4.00 -2.70
C ALA A 64 -4.26 4.93 -3.40
N THR A 65 -4.15 5.01 -4.73
CA THR A 65 -5.18 5.60 -5.58
C THR A 65 -6.19 4.54 -6.00
N ARG A 66 -5.77 3.29 -6.07
CA ARG A 66 -6.62 2.12 -6.35
C ARG A 66 -6.24 1.00 -5.40
N VAL A 67 -7.22 0.20 -5.02
CA VAL A 67 -7.04 -0.93 -4.12
C VAL A 67 -7.59 -2.19 -4.78
N ALA A 68 -6.84 -3.26 -4.70
CA ALA A 68 -7.30 -4.60 -5.08
C ALA A 68 -7.30 -5.47 -3.81
N VAL A 69 -8.43 -6.10 -3.52
CA VAL A 69 -8.54 -7.03 -2.39
C VAL A 69 -8.56 -8.45 -2.93
N LEU A 70 -7.65 -9.27 -2.43
CA LEU A 70 -7.56 -10.68 -2.83
C LEU A 70 -8.24 -11.56 -1.79
N ASN A 71 -9.06 -12.49 -2.27
CA ASN A 71 -9.72 -13.49 -1.43
C ASN A 71 -9.92 -14.76 -2.25
N GLU A 72 -9.55 -15.89 -1.70
CA GLU A 72 -9.73 -17.21 -2.33
C GLU A 72 -9.19 -17.23 -3.77
N ARG A 73 -7.98 -16.71 -3.99
CA ARG A 73 -7.29 -16.66 -5.29
C ARG A 73 -8.02 -15.82 -6.34
N ARG A 74 -8.88 -14.91 -5.90
CA ARG A 74 -9.63 -14.00 -6.76
C ARG A 74 -9.44 -12.58 -6.30
N ILE A 75 -9.67 -11.65 -7.23
CA ILE A 75 -9.82 -10.23 -6.87
C ILE A 75 -11.27 -10.06 -6.40
N ALA A 76 -11.44 -9.91 -5.08
CA ALA A 76 -12.76 -9.73 -4.48
C ALA A 76 -13.27 -8.30 -4.66
N PHE A 77 -12.36 -7.33 -4.85
CA PHE A 77 -12.71 -5.93 -5.05
C PHE A 77 -11.56 -5.24 -5.78
N PHE A 78 -11.91 -4.29 -6.65
CA PHE A 78 -10.97 -3.39 -7.29
C PHE A 78 -11.64 -2.03 -7.45
N GLY A 79 -10.99 -0.98 -6.94
CA GLY A 79 -11.52 0.38 -7.01
C GLY A 79 -10.75 1.34 -6.13
N THR A 80 -11.34 2.50 -5.85
CA THR A 80 -10.74 3.48 -4.96
C THR A 80 -10.96 3.10 -3.50
N PRO A 81 -10.13 3.64 -2.57
CA PRO A 81 -10.40 3.47 -1.15
C PRO A 81 -11.79 3.92 -0.74
N GLU A 82 -12.29 5.01 -1.32
CA GLU A 82 -13.62 5.54 -1.04
C GLU A 82 -14.70 4.57 -1.48
N GLU A 83 -14.57 3.98 -2.66
CA GLU A 83 -15.51 2.97 -3.16
C GLU A 83 -15.50 1.72 -2.27
N MET A 84 -14.32 1.31 -1.79
CA MET A 84 -14.22 0.18 -0.88
C MET A 84 -14.93 0.46 0.44
N SER A 85 -14.75 1.65 1.00
CA SER A 85 -15.39 2.04 2.27
C SER A 85 -16.90 2.15 2.14
N ALA A 86 -17.40 2.49 0.96
CA ALA A 86 -18.84 2.64 0.69
C ALA A 86 -19.51 1.35 0.25
N SER A 87 -18.78 0.25 0.09
CA SER A 87 -19.33 -1.01 -0.42
C SER A 87 -20.30 -1.65 0.57
N ASP A 88 -21.37 -2.24 0.03
CA ASP A 88 -22.33 -3.03 0.79
C ASP A 88 -21.95 -4.51 0.84
N ASP A 89 -20.89 -4.90 0.17
CA ASP A 89 -20.43 -6.29 0.15
C ASP A 89 -20.07 -6.75 1.56
N LYS A 90 -20.63 -7.87 1.98
CA LYS A 90 -20.44 -8.37 3.36
C LYS A 90 -18.98 -8.69 3.65
N TYR A 91 -18.29 -9.32 2.70
CA TYR A 91 -16.89 -9.68 2.91
C TYR A 91 -16.03 -8.42 3.14
N LEU A 92 -16.24 -7.38 2.34
CA LEU A 92 -15.50 -6.13 2.49
C LEU A 92 -15.82 -5.43 3.80
N ARG A 93 -17.07 -5.43 4.19
CA ARG A 93 -17.48 -4.81 5.46
C ARG A 93 -16.89 -5.55 6.66
N ASP A 94 -16.88 -6.87 6.62
CA ASP A 94 -16.27 -7.68 7.67
C ASP A 94 -14.75 -7.47 7.68
N PHE A 95 -14.14 -7.40 6.52
CA PHE A 95 -12.71 -7.15 6.37
C PHE A 95 -12.31 -5.79 6.97
N LEU A 96 -13.06 -4.73 6.64
CA LEU A 96 -12.81 -3.38 7.16
C LEU A 96 -13.20 -3.24 8.63
N GLY A 97 -14.18 -4.00 9.11
CA GLY A 97 -14.64 -3.96 10.49
C GLY A 97 -13.58 -4.39 11.50
N GLY A 98 -12.54 -5.07 11.06
CA GLY A 98 -11.39 -5.42 11.89
C GLY A 98 -10.41 -4.28 12.12
N TYR A 99 -10.62 -3.16 11.48
CA TYR A 99 -9.76 -2.00 11.51
C TYR A 99 -10.52 -0.75 11.92
#